data_b1dab093aeaa3c9695c59e6c2b3511c5
#
_entry.id   b1dab093aeaa3c9695c59e6c2b3511c5
#
_cell.length_a   1.000
_cell.length_b   1.000
_cell.length_c   1.000
_cell.angle_alpha   90.00
_cell.angle_beta   90.00
_cell.angle_gamma   90.00
#
_symmetry.space_group_name_H-M   'P 1'
#
loop_
_entity.id
_entity.type
_entity.pdbx_description
1 polymer ?
#
loop_
_entity_poly.entity_id
_entity_poly.type
_entity_poly.pdbx_seq_one_letter_code
_entity_poly.pdbx_strand_id
1 'polypeptide(L)'
;MNNSIAIKKYKNLVTRKYISVSNDEIDTIQKGDYWFSRKIDGQLWFYCKSNKDSKIINSNENDISNLVKDIKKDLDKKLSKSNNIILAGELYLLTKDRERYGDTISGLGDSSKKKNLRLGIFDIVVSDKFLSSFEKKYNFLKKKLGKNLKDFSHVLEHKQIKQNEINKLF
;
A
#
# COMPACT_ATOMS: atom_id res chain seq x y z
N MET A 1 -0.20 13.58 -16.73
CA MET A 1 0.40 12.24 -16.84
C MET A 1 -0.73 11.23 -16.86
N ASN A 2 -0.72 10.25 -17.75
CA ASN A 2 -1.77 9.23 -17.79
C ASN A 2 -1.56 8.23 -16.62
N ASN A 3 -2.46 8.26 -15.63
CA ASN A 3 -2.37 7.45 -14.41
C ASN A 3 -2.30 5.95 -14.73
N SER A 4 -3.04 5.50 -15.75
CA SER A 4 -3.08 4.11 -16.18
C SER A 4 -1.70 3.59 -16.63
N ILE A 5 -0.96 4.38 -17.41
CA ILE A 5 0.39 4.01 -17.87
C ILE A 5 1.35 3.88 -16.68
N ALA A 6 1.30 4.84 -15.74
CA ALA A 6 2.16 4.80 -14.56
C ALA A 6 1.86 3.58 -13.68
N ILE A 7 0.59 3.25 -13.45
CA ILE A 7 0.15 2.10 -12.66
C ILE A 7 0.55 0.78 -13.32
N LYS A 8 0.30 0.62 -14.62
CA LYS A 8 0.68 -0.60 -15.36
C LYS A 8 2.21 -0.82 -15.32
N LYS A 9 2.99 0.25 -15.55
CA LYS A 9 4.45 0.19 -15.46
C LYS A 9 4.91 -0.21 -14.05
N TYR A 10 4.33 0.40 -13.01
CA TYR A 10 4.63 0.07 -11.63
C TYR A 10 4.32 -1.41 -11.32
N LYS A 11 3.11 -1.87 -11.63
CA LYS A 11 2.71 -3.26 -11.41
C LYS A 11 3.69 -4.24 -12.07
N ASN A 12 4.04 -4.00 -13.34
CA ASN A 12 4.99 -4.86 -14.06
C ASN A 12 6.38 -4.88 -13.42
N LEU A 13 6.85 -3.73 -12.90
CA LEU A 13 8.14 -3.66 -12.21
C LEU A 13 8.13 -4.41 -10.87
N VAL A 14 7.04 -4.29 -10.12
CA VAL A 14 6.91 -4.93 -8.80
C VAL A 14 6.76 -6.44 -8.97
N THR A 15 5.82 -6.91 -9.81
CA THR A 15 5.55 -8.34 -9.97
C THR A 15 6.75 -9.13 -10.51
N ARG A 16 7.61 -8.52 -11.34
CA ARG A 16 8.81 -9.17 -11.86
C ARG A 16 9.95 -9.30 -10.83
N LYS A 17 9.86 -8.59 -9.70
CA LYS A 17 10.90 -8.58 -8.65
C LYS A 17 10.55 -9.45 -7.45
N TYR A 18 9.36 -10.03 -7.41
CA TYR A 18 9.00 -10.95 -6.35
C TYR A 18 9.72 -12.28 -6.55
N ILE A 19 10.57 -12.62 -5.60
CA ILE A 19 11.18 -13.94 -5.47
C ILE A 19 10.61 -14.52 -4.18
N SER A 20 9.96 -15.68 -4.28
CA SER A 20 9.59 -16.45 -3.10
C SER A 20 10.87 -17.12 -2.57
N VAL A 21 11.16 -16.90 -1.31
CA VAL A 21 12.32 -17.50 -0.62
C VAL A 21 11.77 -18.46 0.43
N SER A 22 12.18 -19.73 0.39
CA SER A 22 11.89 -20.70 1.43
C SER A 22 12.77 -20.44 2.65
N ASN A 23 12.41 -21.03 3.80
CA ASN A 23 13.21 -20.88 5.02
C ASN A 23 14.66 -21.34 4.83
N ASP A 24 14.86 -22.39 4.04
CA ASP A 24 16.21 -22.97 3.78
C ASP A 24 17.05 -22.05 2.87
N GLU A 25 16.42 -21.17 2.12
CA GLU A 25 17.09 -20.24 1.20
C GLU A 25 17.37 -18.87 1.84
N ILE A 26 16.89 -18.60 3.06
CA ILE A 26 17.08 -17.30 3.72
C ILE A 26 18.57 -16.96 3.86
N ASP A 27 19.41 -17.95 4.13
CA ASP A 27 20.86 -17.75 4.28
C ASP A 27 21.56 -17.44 2.95
N THR A 28 20.89 -17.68 1.82
CA THR A 28 21.41 -17.33 0.48
C THR A 28 21.18 -15.87 0.10
N ILE A 29 20.35 -15.15 0.85
CA ILE A 29 20.10 -13.73 0.64
C ILE A 29 21.42 -12.97 0.82
N GLN A 30 21.76 -12.12 -0.15
CA GLN A 30 22.99 -11.34 -0.11
C GLN A 30 23.09 -10.50 1.17
N LYS A 31 24.31 -10.34 1.69
CA LYS A 31 24.56 -9.45 2.82
C LYS A 31 24.16 -8.02 2.47
N GLY A 32 23.44 -7.36 3.38
CA GLY A 32 22.99 -5.98 3.16
C GLY A 32 21.94 -5.55 4.18
N ASP A 33 21.46 -4.32 4.00
CA ASP A 33 20.34 -3.76 4.74
C ASP A 33 19.06 -3.91 3.92
N TYR A 34 18.04 -4.46 4.53
CA TYR A 34 16.76 -4.74 3.88
C TYR A 34 15.62 -4.00 4.58
N TRP A 35 14.59 -3.68 3.80
CA TRP A 35 13.33 -3.21 4.32
C TRP A 35 12.37 -4.39 4.43
N PHE A 36 11.94 -4.66 5.64
CA PHE A 36 10.99 -5.71 5.96
C PHE A 36 9.62 -5.11 6.26
N SER A 37 8.57 -5.72 5.73
CA SER A 37 7.19 -5.43 6.09
C SER A 37 6.36 -6.71 6.16
N ARG A 38 5.35 -6.70 7.02
CA ARG A 38 4.34 -7.75 7.02
C ARG A 38 3.60 -7.73 5.67
N LYS A 39 3.46 -8.89 5.04
CA LYS A 39 2.59 -9.06 3.88
C LYS A 39 1.14 -9.15 4.34
N ILE A 40 0.31 -8.20 3.94
CA ILE A 40 -1.13 -8.25 4.12
C ILE A 40 -1.73 -9.02 2.94
N ASP A 41 -2.67 -9.92 3.21
CA ASP A 41 -3.37 -10.69 2.19
C ASP A 41 -4.68 -9.98 1.82
N GLY A 42 -4.56 -8.92 1.05
CA GLY A 42 -5.66 -8.10 0.58
C GLY A 42 -5.68 -7.96 -0.94
N GLN A 43 -6.03 -6.80 -1.43
CA GLN A 43 -6.04 -6.45 -2.86
C GLN A 43 -5.21 -5.20 -3.13
N LEU A 44 -4.41 -5.24 -4.20
CA LEU A 44 -3.65 -4.08 -4.66
C LEU A 44 -4.55 -3.04 -5.31
N TRP A 45 -4.60 -1.84 -4.71
CA TRP A 45 -5.31 -0.67 -5.20
C TRP A 45 -4.41 0.56 -5.20
N PHE A 46 -4.78 1.52 -6.02
CA PHE A 46 -4.04 2.77 -6.17
C PHE A 46 -4.95 3.95 -5.84
N TYR A 47 -4.51 4.78 -4.91
CA TYR A 47 -5.11 6.10 -4.74
C TYR A 47 -4.41 7.06 -5.69
N CYS A 48 -5.19 7.65 -6.61
CA CYS A 48 -4.73 8.61 -7.60
C CYS A 48 -5.34 9.97 -7.29
N LYS A 49 -4.52 10.99 -7.13
CA LYS A 49 -4.96 12.37 -6.97
C LYS A 49 -4.31 13.25 -8.02
N SER A 50 -5.12 14.05 -8.69
CA SER A 50 -4.71 15.05 -9.69
C SER A 50 -5.48 16.34 -9.42
N ASN A 51 -4.80 17.42 -9.05
CA ASN A 51 -5.41 18.69 -8.69
C ASN A 51 -6.52 18.52 -7.63
N LYS A 52 -7.79 18.72 -8.05
CA LYS A 52 -8.96 18.63 -7.16
C LYS A 52 -9.69 17.29 -7.19
N ASP A 53 -9.34 16.41 -8.15
CA ASP A 53 -9.99 15.11 -8.30
C ASP A 53 -9.13 13.99 -7.72
N SER A 54 -9.79 12.97 -7.15
CA SER A 54 -9.14 11.79 -6.64
C SER A 54 -9.97 10.55 -6.84
N LYS A 55 -9.30 9.40 -7.06
CA LYS A 55 -9.93 8.10 -7.31
C LYS A 55 -9.15 6.99 -6.63
N ILE A 56 -9.85 5.89 -6.32
CA ILE A 56 -9.23 4.63 -5.91
C ILE A 56 -9.52 3.60 -6.99
N ILE A 57 -8.47 3.22 -7.73
CA ILE A 57 -8.57 2.36 -8.92
C ILE A 57 -7.60 1.18 -8.83
N ASN A 58 -7.89 0.11 -9.55
CA ASN A 58 -6.93 -0.99 -9.74
C ASN A 58 -6.13 -0.81 -11.06
N SER A 59 -5.25 -1.77 -11.36
CA SER A 59 -4.45 -1.75 -12.60
C SER A 59 -5.26 -1.91 -13.89
N ASN A 60 -6.52 -2.34 -13.78
CA ASN A 60 -7.47 -2.45 -14.89
C ASN A 60 -8.43 -1.26 -14.97
N GLU A 61 -8.14 -0.17 -14.22
CA GLU A 61 -8.91 1.08 -14.17
C GLU A 61 -10.31 0.94 -13.54
N ASN A 62 -10.62 -0.19 -12.90
CA ASN A 62 -11.87 -0.32 -12.14
C ASN A 62 -11.84 0.64 -10.96
N ASP A 63 -12.84 1.51 -10.86
CA ASP A 63 -12.96 2.55 -9.83
C ASP A 63 -13.90 2.08 -8.71
N ILE A 64 -13.37 2.02 -7.47
CA ILE A 64 -14.14 1.68 -6.28
C ILE A 64 -14.35 2.86 -5.33
N SER A 65 -14.02 4.07 -5.73
CA SER A 65 -14.09 5.28 -4.88
C SER A 65 -15.42 5.42 -4.16
N ASN A 66 -16.53 5.08 -4.82
CA ASN A 66 -17.86 5.11 -4.25
C ASN A 66 -18.14 3.99 -3.24
N LEU A 67 -17.44 2.87 -3.33
CA LEU A 67 -17.57 1.75 -2.37
C LEU A 67 -16.79 2.01 -1.10
N VAL A 68 -15.66 2.75 -1.19
CA VAL A 68 -14.72 3.01 -0.09
C VAL A 68 -14.60 4.51 0.21
N LYS A 69 -15.75 5.19 0.29
CA LYS A 69 -15.83 6.66 0.48
C LYS A 69 -15.05 7.16 1.69
N ASP A 70 -15.05 6.44 2.80
CA ASP A 70 -14.36 6.84 4.02
C ASP A 70 -12.85 6.79 3.85
N ILE A 71 -12.32 5.76 3.17
CA ILE A 71 -10.90 5.67 2.83
C ILE A 71 -10.50 6.83 1.91
N LYS A 72 -11.29 7.08 0.86
CA LYS A 72 -11.03 8.18 -0.07
C LYS A 72 -11.00 9.52 0.65
N LYS A 73 -12.02 9.80 1.48
CA LYS A 73 -12.14 11.05 2.25
C LYS A 73 -10.97 11.24 3.22
N ASP A 74 -10.53 10.18 3.89
CA ASP A 74 -9.39 10.21 4.80
C ASP A 74 -8.09 10.55 4.03
N LEU A 75 -7.84 9.91 2.88
CA LEU A 75 -6.70 10.23 2.01
C LEU A 75 -6.74 11.65 1.45
N ASP A 76 -7.91 12.10 0.98
CA ASP A 76 -8.10 13.46 0.49
C ASP A 76 -7.73 14.51 1.54
N LYS A 77 -8.13 14.27 2.80
CA LYS A 77 -7.80 15.13 3.95
C LYS A 77 -6.30 15.12 4.25
N LYS A 78 -5.71 13.93 4.40
CA LYS A 78 -4.29 13.75 4.75
C LYS A 78 -3.34 14.27 3.67
N LEU A 79 -3.76 14.22 2.42
CA LEU A 79 -3.00 14.64 1.24
C LEU A 79 -3.53 15.93 0.60
N SER A 80 -4.24 16.76 1.35
CA SER A 80 -4.86 18.01 0.84
C SER A 80 -3.88 18.96 0.15
N LYS A 81 -2.60 18.95 0.58
CA LYS A 81 -1.53 19.80 0.01
C LYS A 81 -0.75 19.12 -1.14
N SER A 82 -1.12 17.92 -1.57
CA SER A 82 -0.51 17.23 -2.72
C SER A 82 -1.40 17.37 -3.92
N ASN A 83 -0.87 17.82 -5.05
CA ASN A 83 -1.64 18.09 -6.26
C ASN A 83 -1.56 16.97 -7.30
N ASN A 84 -0.49 16.18 -7.27
CA ASN A 84 -0.30 15.08 -8.20
C ASN A 84 0.43 13.94 -7.47
N ILE A 85 -0.32 12.93 -7.05
CA ILE A 85 0.24 11.78 -6.33
C ILE A 85 -0.51 10.50 -6.67
N ILE A 86 0.24 9.42 -6.87
CA ILE A 86 -0.29 8.06 -6.97
C ILE A 86 0.35 7.23 -5.87
N LEU A 87 -0.46 6.66 -4.99
CA LEU A 87 -0.06 5.76 -3.92
C LEU A 87 -0.46 4.34 -4.24
N ALA A 88 0.42 3.37 -3.97
CA ALA A 88 0.11 1.95 -4.01
C ALA A 88 -0.19 1.45 -2.59
N GLY A 89 -1.25 0.69 -2.45
CA GLY A 89 -1.66 0.16 -1.16
C GLY A 89 -2.44 -1.15 -1.28
N GLU A 90 -2.50 -1.86 -0.17
CA GLU A 90 -3.27 -3.08 -0.02
C GLU A 90 -4.61 -2.74 0.65
N LEU A 91 -5.72 -2.99 -0.05
CA LEU A 91 -7.07 -2.91 0.52
C LEU A 91 -7.35 -4.21 1.25
N TYR A 92 -7.76 -4.12 2.50
CA TYR A 92 -8.05 -5.27 3.33
C TYR A 92 -9.17 -5.00 4.33
N LEU A 93 -9.78 -6.06 4.83
CA LEU A 93 -10.73 -5.98 5.93
C LEU A 93 -9.96 -6.12 7.26
N LEU A 94 -10.05 -5.11 8.12
CA LEU A 94 -9.50 -5.18 9.47
C LEU A 94 -10.32 -6.18 10.30
N THR A 95 -9.67 -7.26 10.71
CA THR A 95 -10.23 -8.32 11.56
C THR A 95 -9.45 -8.45 12.86
N LYS A 96 -9.93 -9.24 13.81
CA LYS A 96 -9.17 -9.58 15.03
C LYS A 96 -8.04 -10.57 14.75
N ASP A 97 -8.24 -11.39 13.73
CA ASP A 97 -7.33 -12.44 13.30
C ASP A 97 -6.51 -12.00 12.08
N ARG A 98 -6.10 -12.97 11.27
CA ARG A 98 -5.34 -12.72 10.05
C ARG A 98 -6.25 -12.18 8.95
N GLU A 99 -5.81 -11.14 8.25
CA GLU A 99 -6.46 -10.60 7.06
C GLU A 99 -6.40 -11.64 5.91
N ARG A 100 -7.53 -11.79 5.19
CA ARG A 100 -7.65 -12.70 4.05
C ARG A 100 -8.25 -11.98 2.86
N TYR A 101 -7.78 -12.32 1.67
CA TYR A 101 -8.30 -11.79 0.41
C TYR A 101 -9.83 -11.94 0.28
N GLY A 102 -10.36 -13.11 0.61
CA GLY A 102 -11.81 -13.38 0.56
C GLY A 102 -12.63 -12.47 1.47
N ASP A 103 -12.09 -12.11 2.63
CA ASP A 103 -12.74 -11.19 3.57
C ASP A 103 -12.83 -9.78 2.99
N THR A 104 -11.80 -9.35 2.24
CA THR A 104 -11.78 -8.06 1.55
C THR A 104 -12.88 -7.99 0.48
N ILE A 105 -13.04 -9.03 -0.34
CA ILE A 105 -14.13 -9.13 -1.33
C ILE A 105 -15.49 -9.05 -0.65
N SER A 106 -15.69 -9.86 0.40
CA SER A 106 -16.90 -9.83 1.21
C SER A 106 -17.17 -8.44 1.78
N GLY A 107 -16.13 -7.76 2.29
CA GLY A 107 -16.23 -6.42 2.84
C GLY A 107 -16.66 -5.36 1.82
N LEU A 108 -16.25 -5.48 0.56
CA LEU A 108 -16.68 -4.59 -0.52
C LEU A 108 -18.17 -4.75 -0.86
N GLY A 109 -18.70 -5.98 -0.80
CA GLY A 109 -20.10 -6.29 -1.08
C GLY A 109 -21.06 -6.01 0.09
N ASP A 110 -20.58 -6.05 1.32
CA ASP A 110 -21.39 -5.97 2.55
C ASP A 110 -21.28 -4.59 3.21
N SER A 111 -22.39 -3.86 3.22
CA SER A 111 -22.46 -2.50 3.81
C SER A 111 -22.08 -2.48 5.30
N SER A 112 -22.39 -3.53 6.08
CA SER A 112 -22.08 -3.63 7.49
C SER A 112 -20.57 -3.75 7.77
N LYS A 113 -19.83 -4.32 6.82
CA LYS A 113 -18.38 -4.56 6.91
C LYS A 113 -17.55 -3.42 6.35
N LYS A 114 -18.11 -2.55 5.51
CA LYS A 114 -17.38 -1.44 4.84
C LYS A 114 -16.63 -0.54 5.82
N LYS A 115 -17.17 -0.30 7.01
CA LYS A 115 -16.53 0.48 8.07
C LYS A 115 -15.21 -0.11 8.57
N ASN A 116 -14.98 -1.41 8.33
CA ASN A 116 -13.76 -2.12 8.70
C ASN A 116 -12.76 -2.24 7.55
N LEU A 117 -13.10 -1.78 6.34
CA LEU A 117 -12.13 -1.73 5.24
C LEU A 117 -11.03 -0.71 5.54
N ARG A 118 -9.81 -1.07 5.21
CA ARG A 118 -8.60 -0.25 5.37
C ARG A 118 -7.75 -0.30 4.11
N LEU A 119 -7.04 0.79 3.84
CA LEU A 119 -6.02 0.83 2.80
C LEU A 119 -4.65 1.07 3.44
N GLY A 120 -3.85 0.03 3.49
CA GLY A 120 -2.46 0.08 3.95
C GLY A 120 -1.54 0.50 2.81
N ILE A 121 -1.03 1.73 2.86
CA ILE A 121 -0.15 2.27 1.82
C ILE A 121 1.27 1.79 2.06
N PHE A 122 1.93 1.31 1.02
CA PHE A 122 3.31 0.81 1.10
C PHE A 122 4.28 1.48 0.12
N ASP A 123 3.81 2.16 -0.94
CA ASP A 123 4.70 2.86 -1.85
C ASP A 123 4.04 4.09 -2.50
N ILE A 124 4.91 4.94 -3.08
CA ILE A 124 4.55 6.08 -3.92
C ILE A 124 4.98 5.78 -5.34
N VAL A 125 4.00 5.69 -6.24
CA VAL A 125 4.20 5.44 -7.67
C VAL A 125 4.58 6.71 -8.41
N VAL A 126 3.85 7.80 -8.13
CA VAL A 126 4.07 9.14 -8.69
C VAL A 126 3.94 10.16 -7.57
N SER A 127 4.74 11.22 -7.64
CA SER A 127 4.65 12.36 -6.73
C SER A 127 5.13 13.63 -7.43
N ASP A 128 4.55 14.77 -7.05
CA ASP A 128 5.03 16.11 -7.36
C ASP A 128 6.34 16.47 -6.62
N LYS A 129 6.75 15.62 -5.69
CA LYS A 129 7.99 15.75 -4.92
C LYS A 129 9.05 14.78 -5.42
N PHE A 130 10.29 15.22 -5.45
CA PHE A 130 11.42 14.35 -5.76
C PHE A 130 11.73 13.42 -4.57
N LEU A 131 11.30 12.17 -4.65
CA LEU A 131 11.50 11.13 -3.66
C LEU A 131 12.35 10.01 -4.29
N SER A 132 13.66 10.15 -4.20
CA SER A 132 14.63 9.32 -4.95
C SER A 132 14.91 7.94 -4.34
N SER A 133 14.54 7.70 -3.08
CA SER A 133 14.76 6.42 -2.40
C SER A 133 13.50 5.93 -1.70
N PHE A 134 13.45 4.61 -1.41
CA PHE A 134 12.37 4.02 -0.62
C PHE A 134 12.25 4.68 0.75
N GLU A 135 13.36 4.93 1.42
CA GLU A 135 13.39 5.59 2.72
C GLU A 135 12.72 6.97 2.71
N LYS A 136 13.04 7.82 1.71
CA LYS A 136 12.41 9.13 1.55
C LYS A 136 10.90 9.02 1.31
N LYS A 137 10.48 8.07 0.47
CA LYS A 137 9.06 7.77 0.23
C LYS A 137 8.38 7.33 1.53
N TYR A 138 8.97 6.38 2.24
CA TYR A 138 8.42 5.85 3.49
C TYR A 138 8.31 6.91 4.57
N ASN A 139 9.34 7.75 4.76
CA ASN A 139 9.31 8.84 5.72
C ASN A 139 8.24 9.89 5.37
N PHE A 140 8.06 10.19 4.08
CA PHE A 140 6.97 11.04 3.62
C PHE A 140 5.60 10.45 3.96
N LEU A 141 5.37 9.18 3.62
CA LEU A 141 4.12 8.46 3.90
C LEU A 141 3.84 8.41 5.41
N LYS A 142 4.85 8.06 6.22
CA LYS A 142 4.74 8.00 7.69
C LYS A 142 4.32 9.35 8.29
N LYS A 143 4.90 10.45 7.78
CA LYS A 143 4.56 11.81 8.22
C LYS A 143 3.15 12.21 7.83
N LYS A 144 2.66 11.77 6.66
CA LYS A 144 1.37 12.18 6.11
C LYS A 144 0.21 11.31 6.59
N LEU A 145 0.39 10.01 6.61
CA LEU A 145 -0.69 9.05 6.86
C LEU A 145 -0.71 8.51 8.29
N GLY A 146 0.46 8.49 8.97
CA GLY A 146 0.60 7.80 10.23
C GLY A 146 0.60 6.27 10.08
N LYS A 147 0.75 5.56 11.19
CA LYS A 147 0.82 4.09 11.26
C LYS A 147 -0.37 3.45 12.00
N ASN A 148 -1.35 4.26 12.40
CA ASN A 148 -2.47 3.75 13.20
C ASN A 148 -3.38 2.89 12.32
N LEU A 149 -3.44 1.60 12.61
CA LEU A 149 -4.27 0.62 11.88
C LEU A 149 -5.78 0.87 12.01
N LYS A 150 -6.20 1.67 12.99
CA LYS A 150 -7.62 2.07 13.15
C LYS A 150 -8.04 3.13 12.14
N ASP A 151 -7.08 3.91 11.59
CA ASP A 151 -7.38 4.89 10.55
C ASP A 151 -7.81 4.18 9.26
N PHE A 152 -8.68 4.80 8.47
CA PHE A 152 -9.15 4.25 7.18
C PHE A 152 -7.99 4.08 6.20
N SER A 153 -7.01 4.98 6.24
CA SER A 153 -5.75 4.87 5.51
C SER A 153 -4.55 5.10 6.42
N HIS A 154 -3.52 4.30 6.27
CA HIS A 154 -2.28 4.38 7.04
C HIS A 154 -1.11 3.87 6.21
N VAL A 155 0.12 4.14 6.64
CA VAL A 155 1.29 3.53 6.03
C VAL A 155 1.55 2.16 6.65
N LEU A 156 1.79 1.15 5.83
CA LEU A 156 2.25 -0.15 6.32
C LEU A 156 3.60 0.00 7.00
N GLU A 157 3.75 -0.64 8.14
CA GLU A 157 5.01 -0.58 8.87
C GLU A 157 6.11 -1.31 8.12
N HIS A 158 7.23 -0.59 7.92
CA HIS A 158 8.47 -1.16 7.41
C HIS A 158 9.56 -0.95 8.45
N LYS A 159 10.37 -2.00 8.64
CA LYS A 159 11.55 -1.97 9.51
C LYS A 159 12.78 -2.22 8.66
N GLN A 160 13.84 -1.48 8.91
CA GLN A 160 15.14 -1.80 8.33
C GLN A 160 15.80 -2.87 9.19
N ILE A 161 16.27 -3.92 8.57
CA ILE A 161 16.90 -5.07 9.20
C ILE A 161 18.16 -5.46 8.43
N LYS A 162 19.13 -5.99 9.13
CA LYS A 162 20.31 -6.61 8.52
C LYS A 162 20.00 -8.03 8.09
N GLN A 163 20.70 -8.53 7.09
CA GLN A 163 20.51 -9.89 6.57
C GLN A 163 20.59 -10.96 7.70
N ASN A 164 21.55 -10.85 8.61
CA ASN A 164 21.71 -11.78 9.73
C ASN A 164 20.58 -11.72 10.78
N GLU A 165 19.65 -10.78 10.67
CA GLU A 165 18.48 -10.66 11.56
C GLU A 165 17.21 -11.24 10.91
N ILE A 166 17.28 -11.58 9.62
CA ILE A 166 16.11 -12.09 8.87
C ILE A 166 15.62 -13.39 9.52
N ASN A 167 16.51 -14.31 9.88
CA ASN A 167 16.16 -15.59 10.51
C ASN A 167 15.43 -15.46 11.86
N LYS A 168 15.50 -14.28 12.52
CA LYS A 168 14.80 -14.03 13.78
C LYS A 168 13.33 -13.62 13.57
N LEU A 169 12.90 -13.45 12.32
CA LEU A 169 11.56 -13.01 11.98
C LEU A 169 10.63 -14.17 11.64
N PHE A 170 11.17 -15.35 11.46
CA PHE A 170 10.50 -16.62 11.16
C PHE A 170 10.80 -17.63 12.27
#